data_62d8e1c83ba669ba612951cebe9cf3d5
#
_entry.id   62d8e1c83ba669ba612951cebe9cf3d5
#
_cell.length_a   1.000
_cell.length_b   1.000
_cell.length_c   1.000
_cell.angle_alpha   90.00
_cell.angle_beta   90.00
_cell.angle_gamma   90.00
#
_symmetry.space_group_name_H-M   'P 1'
#
loop_
_entity.id
_entity.type
_entity.pdbx_description
1 polymer ?
#
loop_
_entity_poly.entity_id
_entity_poly.type
_entity_poly.pdbx_seq_one_letter_code
_entity_poly.pdbx_strand_id
1 'polypeptide(L)'
;DWDGMVIENNTVRQKNNITVAYGEPIKGFVFRNNIIYENEYGFFGDGTGVGQPAIDRFFPGGKITGNLIIGGIKDRYREANTFPPSIEAVGFINAATGDLGLRPDSRYLKSGADGSRPGANLDISQVGRKGP
;
A
#
# COMPACT_ATOMS: atom_id res chain seq x y z
N ASP A 1 13.82 -20.67 2.54
CA ASP A 1 13.27 -19.66 3.45
C ASP A 1 13.30 -18.29 2.81
N TRP A 2 12.20 -17.61 2.87
CA TRP A 2 12.06 -16.26 2.35
C TRP A 2 12.08 -15.28 3.52
N ASP A 3 13.20 -14.62 3.69
CA ASP A 3 13.32 -13.55 4.68
C ASP A 3 13.65 -12.25 3.97
N GLY A 4 13.14 -11.14 4.53
CA GLY A 4 13.54 -9.82 4.07
C GLY A 4 12.86 -9.33 2.80
N MET A 5 11.63 -9.80 2.52
CA MET A 5 10.86 -9.28 1.38
C MET A 5 10.44 -7.83 1.63
N VAL A 6 10.69 -6.95 0.67
CA VAL A 6 10.30 -5.55 0.74
C VAL A 6 9.42 -5.20 -0.44
N ILE A 7 8.26 -4.63 -0.15
CA ILE A 7 7.33 -4.10 -1.15
C ILE A 7 7.12 -2.63 -0.80
N GLU A 8 7.61 -1.73 -1.64
CA GLU A 8 7.51 -0.31 -1.33
C GLU A 8 7.31 0.56 -2.56
N ASN A 9 6.66 1.69 -2.34
CA ASN A 9 6.45 2.73 -3.36
C ASN A 9 5.75 2.22 -4.62
N ASN A 10 4.75 1.37 -4.42
CA ASN A 10 3.89 0.92 -5.50
C ASN A 10 2.54 1.62 -5.43
N THR A 11 1.95 1.85 -6.58
CA THR A 11 0.56 2.29 -6.69
C THR A 11 -0.19 1.20 -7.40
N VAL A 12 -1.15 0.59 -6.69
CA VAL A 12 -1.85 -0.60 -7.16
C VAL A 12 -3.36 -0.35 -7.17
N ARG A 13 -4.00 -0.67 -8.27
CA ARG A 13 -5.45 -0.67 -8.38
C ARG A 13 -5.89 -2.11 -8.54
N GLN A 14 -6.45 -2.67 -7.49
CA GLN A 14 -6.85 -4.07 -7.50
C GLN A 14 -8.27 -4.24 -6.95
N LYS A 15 -8.88 -5.37 -7.25
CA LYS A 15 -10.21 -5.72 -6.77
C LYS A 15 -10.18 -6.72 -5.63
N ASN A 16 -9.06 -7.37 -5.42
CA ASN A 16 -8.90 -8.39 -4.38
C ASN A 16 -8.20 -7.81 -3.16
N ASN A 17 -8.02 -8.65 -2.15
CA ASN A 17 -7.33 -8.26 -0.93
C ASN A 17 -5.87 -7.89 -1.21
N ILE A 18 -5.24 -7.20 -0.26
CA ILE A 18 -3.81 -6.86 -0.36
C ILE A 18 -3.00 -8.14 -0.34
N THR A 19 -3.29 -9.03 0.61
CA THR A 19 -2.69 -10.35 0.63
C THR A 19 -3.75 -11.41 0.89
N VAL A 20 -3.46 -12.62 0.40
CA VAL A 20 -4.14 -13.83 0.82
C VAL A 20 -3.03 -14.78 1.25
N ALA A 21 -2.79 -14.87 2.55
CA ALA A 21 -1.63 -15.55 3.08
C ALA A 21 -1.97 -16.93 3.63
N TYR A 22 -1.13 -17.89 3.31
CA TYR A 22 -1.23 -19.26 3.83
C TYR A 22 0.16 -19.87 3.80
N GLY A 23 0.32 -20.99 4.52
CA GLY A 23 1.61 -21.69 4.55
C GLY A 23 2.57 -21.13 5.57
N GLU A 24 3.85 -21.18 5.25
CA GLU A 24 4.89 -20.78 6.19
C GLU A 24 5.01 -19.26 6.34
N PRO A 25 5.28 -18.79 7.56
CA PRO A 25 5.47 -17.34 7.77
C PRO A 25 6.70 -16.80 7.03
N ILE A 26 6.63 -15.52 6.69
CA ILE A 26 7.74 -14.78 6.09
C ILE A 26 8.22 -13.77 7.13
N LYS A 27 9.50 -13.86 7.50
CA LYS A 27 10.13 -12.93 8.44
C LYS A 27 10.75 -11.76 7.70
N GLY A 28 10.86 -10.62 8.38
CA GLY A 28 11.51 -9.44 7.80
C GLY A 28 10.74 -8.80 6.67
N PHE A 29 9.43 -8.99 6.65
CA PHE A 29 8.56 -8.42 5.63
C PHE A 29 8.38 -6.91 5.87
N VAL A 30 8.56 -6.11 4.82
CA VAL A 30 8.33 -4.67 4.85
C VAL A 30 7.37 -4.32 3.73
N PHE A 31 6.27 -3.68 4.10
CA PHE A 31 5.27 -3.18 3.15
C PHE A 31 5.03 -1.72 3.49
N ARG A 32 5.66 -0.81 2.73
CA ARG A 32 5.62 0.61 3.10
C ARG A 32 5.47 1.52 1.90
N ASN A 33 4.83 2.65 2.15
CA ASN A 33 4.70 3.73 1.18
C ASN A 33 4.01 3.30 -0.10
N ASN A 34 3.10 2.33 0.00
CA ASN A 34 2.29 1.89 -1.13
C ASN A 34 0.96 2.63 -1.13
N ILE A 35 0.36 2.76 -2.29
CA ILE A 35 -1.03 3.19 -2.44
C ILE A 35 -1.80 1.98 -2.97
N ILE A 36 -2.78 1.51 -2.23
CA ILE A 36 -3.46 0.26 -2.53
C ILE A 36 -4.87 0.28 -1.93
N TYR A 37 -5.77 -0.53 -2.46
CA TYR A 37 -7.12 -0.65 -1.93
C TYR A 37 -7.19 -1.71 -0.84
N GLU A 38 -7.96 -1.40 0.22
CA GLU A 38 -8.28 -2.40 1.25
C GLU A 38 -9.16 -3.49 0.66
N ASN A 39 -10.15 -3.09 -0.10
CA ASN A 39 -11.22 -3.96 -0.56
C ASN A 39 -11.90 -4.65 0.63
N GLU A 40 -12.22 -5.93 0.53
CA GLU A 40 -13.06 -6.56 1.56
C GLU A 40 -12.31 -6.79 2.86
N TYR A 41 -11.10 -7.34 2.77
CA TYR A 41 -10.38 -7.78 3.97
C TYR A 41 -8.98 -7.22 4.12
N GLY A 42 -8.43 -6.58 3.11
CA GLY A 42 -7.05 -6.07 3.19
C GLY A 42 -6.04 -7.19 3.34
N PHE A 43 -5.48 -7.34 4.53
CA PHE A 43 -4.57 -8.45 4.83
C PHE A 43 -5.39 -9.63 5.34
N PHE A 44 -5.60 -10.59 4.46
CA PHE A 44 -6.34 -11.82 4.74
C PHE A 44 -5.36 -12.96 4.93
N GLY A 45 -5.57 -13.74 5.99
CA GLY A 45 -4.74 -14.92 6.25
C GLY A 45 -5.59 -16.12 6.58
N ASP A 46 -5.16 -17.28 6.12
CA ASP A 46 -5.86 -18.53 6.33
C ASP A 46 -5.93 -18.85 7.84
N GLY A 47 -7.14 -19.02 8.36
CA GLY A 47 -7.36 -19.41 9.74
C GLY A 47 -7.13 -18.30 10.77
N THR A 48 -7.04 -17.04 10.33
CA THR A 48 -6.86 -15.91 11.26
C THR A 48 -7.96 -14.88 11.09
N GLY A 49 -8.03 -13.92 12.02
CA GLY A 49 -8.78 -12.71 11.79
C GLY A 49 -8.09 -11.86 10.73
N VAL A 50 -8.83 -10.93 10.12
CA VAL A 50 -8.28 -10.06 9.08
C VAL A 50 -7.47 -8.92 9.69
N GLY A 51 -6.52 -8.41 8.91
CA GLY A 51 -5.69 -7.30 9.34
C GLY A 51 -4.54 -7.77 10.23
N GLN A 52 -4.36 -7.12 11.38
CA GLN A 52 -3.21 -7.39 12.23
C GLN A 52 -3.06 -8.86 12.65
N PRO A 53 -4.13 -9.62 12.99
CA PRO A 53 -3.95 -11.04 13.28
C PRO A 53 -3.33 -11.82 12.11
N ALA A 54 -3.72 -11.52 10.88
CA ALA A 54 -3.12 -12.16 9.71
C ALA A 54 -1.67 -11.72 9.54
N ILE A 55 -1.38 -10.45 9.75
CA ILE A 55 -0.01 -9.93 9.67
C ILE A 55 0.88 -10.61 10.70
N ASP A 56 0.41 -10.71 11.94
CA ASP A 56 1.20 -11.32 13.02
C ASP A 56 1.48 -12.80 12.74
N ARG A 57 0.50 -13.51 12.17
CA ARG A 57 0.63 -14.95 11.92
C ARG A 57 1.56 -15.23 10.74
N PHE A 58 1.41 -14.50 9.65
CA PHE A 58 2.10 -14.80 8.41
C PHE A 58 3.30 -13.89 8.13
N PHE A 59 3.37 -12.75 8.80
CA PHE A 59 4.47 -11.80 8.65
C PHE A 59 4.94 -11.34 10.03
N PRO A 60 5.40 -12.29 10.88
CA PRO A 60 5.78 -11.92 12.26
C PRO A 60 6.87 -10.85 12.26
N GLY A 61 6.64 -9.79 13.03
CA GLY A 61 7.54 -8.64 13.08
C GLY A 61 7.51 -7.78 11.83
N GLY A 62 6.55 -8.02 10.93
CA GLY A 62 6.43 -7.27 9.68
C GLY A 62 6.16 -5.79 9.92
N LYS A 63 6.69 -4.96 9.03
CA LYS A 63 6.50 -3.51 9.06
C LYS A 63 5.54 -3.11 7.96
N ILE A 64 4.31 -2.75 8.35
CA ILE A 64 3.26 -2.33 7.42
C ILE A 64 3.00 -0.85 7.72
N THR A 65 3.79 0.05 7.13
CA THR A 65 3.82 1.45 7.55
C THR A 65 3.77 2.41 6.38
N GLY A 66 3.18 3.57 6.62
CA GLY A 66 3.22 4.68 5.67
C GLY A 66 2.44 4.45 4.39
N ASN A 67 1.55 3.47 4.38
CA ASN A 67 0.76 3.18 3.19
C ASN A 67 -0.50 4.05 3.14
N LEU A 68 -0.95 4.36 1.94
CA LEU A 68 -2.30 4.85 1.70
C LEU A 68 -3.15 3.64 1.36
N ILE A 69 -4.03 3.27 2.27
CA ILE A 69 -4.89 2.09 2.09
C ILE A 69 -6.31 2.61 1.86
N ILE A 70 -6.69 2.72 0.61
CA ILE A 70 -7.95 3.33 0.20
C ILE A 70 -9.12 2.48 0.71
N GLY A 71 -10.02 3.11 1.46
CA GLY A 71 -11.16 2.43 2.05
C GLY A 71 -10.81 1.55 3.24
N GLY A 72 -9.59 1.68 3.76
CA GLY A 72 -9.11 0.83 4.84
C GLY A 72 -9.74 1.14 6.18
N ILE A 73 -9.58 0.23 7.10
CA ILE A 73 -10.11 0.31 8.46
C ILE A 73 -8.92 0.38 9.41
N LYS A 74 -8.77 1.53 10.07
CA LYS A 74 -7.61 1.82 10.90
C LYS A 74 -7.36 0.74 11.95
N ASP A 75 -8.41 0.24 12.57
CA ASP A 75 -8.28 -0.73 13.66
C ASP A 75 -7.72 -2.09 13.22
N ARG A 76 -7.63 -2.31 11.91
CA ARG A 76 -7.02 -3.54 11.38
C ARG A 76 -5.51 -3.49 11.38
N TYR A 77 -4.89 -2.34 11.69
CA TYR A 77 -3.45 -2.14 11.56
C TYR A 77 -2.86 -1.58 12.86
N ARG A 78 -1.80 -2.19 13.33
CA ARG A 78 -1.08 -1.72 14.52
C ARG A 78 -0.25 -0.49 14.21
N GLU A 79 0.37 -0.46 13.05
CA GLU A 79 1.30 0.60 12.68
C GLU A 79 0.61 1.73 11.93
N ALA A 80 1.32 2.85 11.79
CA ALA A 80 0.76 4.05 11.19
C ALA A 80 0.63 3.92 9.67
N ASN A 81 -0.61 4.02 9.20
CA ASN A 81 -0.95 4.12 7.79
C ASN A 81 -2.03 5.19 7.66
N THR A 82 -2.37 5.59 6.46
CA THR A 82 -3.49 6.50 6.23
C THR A 82 -4.56 5.83 5.38
N PHE A 83 -5.80 6.24 5.57
CA PHE A 83 -6.95 5.52 5.03
C PHE A 83 -7.89 6.48 4.29
N PRO A 84 -7.52 6.90 3.05
CA PRO A 84 -8.41 7.73 2.26
C PRO A 84 -9.75 7.01 2.04
N PRO A 85 -10.89 7.71 2.15
CA PRO A 85 -12.19 7.06 2.00
C PRO A 85 -12.49 6.60 0.57
N SER A 86 -11.82 7.20 -0.41
CA SER A 86 -12.08 6.89 -1.82
C SER A 86 -10.84 7.24 -2.65
N ILE A 87 -10.84 6.76 -3.89
CA ILE A 87 -9.78 7.11 -4.83
C ILE A 87 -9.74 8.62 -5.11
N GLU A 88 -10.90 9.26 -5.15
CA GLU A 88 -10.99 10.71 -5.39
C GLU A 88 -10.28 11.50 -4.27
N ALA A 89 -10.35 11.01 -3.04
CA ALA A 89 -9.74 11.69 -1.91
C ALA A 89 -8.21 11.66 -1.96
N VAL A 90 -7.63 10.72 -2.69
CA VAL A 90 -6.18 10.57 -2.74
C VAL A 90 -5.50 11.75 -3.40
N GLY A 91 -6.12 12.33 -4.42
CA GLY A 91 -5.54 13.47 -5.15
C GLY A 91 -4.55 13.04 -6.23
N PHE A 92 -4.89 12.01 -6.98
CA PHE A 92 -4.13 11.66 -8.18
C PHE A 92 -4.27 12.75 -9.24
N ILE A 93 -3.25 12.89 -10.07
CA ILE A 93 -3.26 13.87 -11.15
C ILE A 93 -4.42 13.60 -12.10
N ASN A 94 -4.56 12.38 -12.59
CA ASN A 94 -5.71 12.00 -13.39
C ASN A 94 -5.89 10.48 -13.39
N ALA A 95 -6.64 10.00 -12.40
CA ALA A 95 -6.87 8.56 -12.25
C ALA A 95 -7.61 7.97 -13.44
N ALA A 96 -8.49 8.75 -14.07
CA ALA A 96 -9.29 8.26 -15.21
C ALA A 96 -8.43 7.91 -16.41
N THR A 97 -7.31 8.61 -16.60
CA THR A 97 -6.39 8.34 -17.71
C THR A 97 -5.21 7.47 -17.30
N GLY A 98 -5.18 7.02 -16.05
CA GLY A 98 -4.09 6.20 -15.54
C GLY A 98 -2.89 6.99 -15.04
N ASP A 99 -3.01 8.30 -14.91
CA ASP A 99 -1.95 9.11 -14.31
C ASP A 99 -2.11 9.10 -12.80
N LEU A 100 -1.42 8.17 -12.16
CA LEU A 100 -1.51 7.90 -10.74
C LEU A 100 -0.41 8.59 -9.92
N GLY A 101 0.22 9.61 -10.46
CA GLY A 101 1.05 10.51 -9.68
C GLY A 101 0.18 11.35 -8.75
N LEU A 102 0.72 11.73 -7.60
CA LEU A 102 -0.02 12.60 -6.69
C LEU A 102 0.11 14.05 -7.14
N ARG A 103 -1.01 14.77 -7.05
CA ARG A 103 -1.02 16.21 -7.30
C ARG A 103 -0.15 16.92 -6.26
N PRO A 104 0.50 18.04 -6.65
CA PRO A 104 1.30 18.80 -5.67
C PRO A 104 0.50 19.27 -4.47
N ASP A 105 -0.82 19.42 -4.61
CA ASP A 105 -1.70 19.85 -3.51
C ASP A 105 -2.39 18.68 -2.80
N SER A 106 -2.02 17.44 -3.09
CA SER A 106 -2.59 16.30 -2.39
C SER A 106 -2.24 16.37 -0.90
N ARG A 107 -3.25 16.16 -0.05
CA ARG A 107 -3.03 16.12 1.40
C ARG A 107 -2.16 14.95 1.83
N TYR A 108 -1.97 13.96 0.96
CA TYR A 108 -1.21 12.76 1.27
C TYR A 108 0.21 12.78 0.73
N LEU A 109 0.64 13.91 0.18
CA LEU A 109 1.93 13.99 -0.52
C LEU A 109 3.12 13.59 0.37
N LYS A 110 3.00 13.79 1.69
CA LYS A 110 4.04 13.49 2.66
C LYS A 110 3.57 12.51 3.72
N SER A 111 2.58 11.70 3.40
CA SER A 111 1.98 10.78 4.38
C SER A 111 2.73 9.46 4.50
N GLY A 112 3.71 9.21 3.68
CA GLY A 112 4.52 8.00 3.77
C GLY A 112 5.40 7.98 5.02
N ALA A 113 6.06 6.85 5.23
CA ALA A 113 6.98 6.70 6.34
C ALA A 113 8.07 7.79 6.27
N ASP A 114 8.36 8.40 7.42
CA ASP A 114 9.34 9.49 7.54
C ASP A 114 9.01 10.69 6.65
N GLY A 115 7.74 10.92 6.39
CA GLY A 115 7.30 12.06 5.59
C GLY A 115 7.55 11.91 4.09
N SER A 116 7.84 10.71 3.63
CA SER A 116 8.09 10.47 2.22
C SER A 116 6.78 10.42 1.42
N ARG A 117 6.91 10.52 0.10
CA ARG A 117 5.78 10.40 -0.81
C ARG A 117 5.41 8.93 -0.96
N PRO A 118 4.15 8.55 -0.69
CA PRO A 118 3.70 7.19 -0.97
C PRO A 118 3.44 6.98 -2.45
N GLY A 119 3.41 5.71 -2.85
CA GLY A 119 3.08 5.31 -4.21
C GLY A 119 4.24 5.35 -5.17
N ALA A 120 3.95 5.03 -6.41
CA ALA A 120 4.93 5.03 -7.47
C ALA A 120 5.38 6.46 -7.76
N ASN A 121 6.70 6.68 -7.72
CA ASN A 121 7.27 7.99 -7.97
C ASN A 121 7.71 8.06 -9.43
N LEU A 122 6.73 8.16 -10.33
CA LEU A 122 7.00 8.25 -11.75
C LEU A 122 7.16 9.72 -12.15
N ASP A 123 8.26 9.99 -12.83
CA ASP A 123 8.41 11.27 -13.52
C ASP A 123 7.69 11.13 -14.86
N ILE A 124 6.49 11.70 -14.94
CA ILE A 124 5.64 11.55 -16.12
C ILE A 124 6.30 12.12 -17.37
N SER A 125 7.20 13.07 -17.20
CA SER A 125 7.94 13.62 -18.32
C SER A 125 8.89 12.60 -18.94
N GLN A 126 9.27 11.58 -18.17
CA GLN A 126 10.13 10.50 -18.65
C GLN A 126 9.33 9.31 -19.18
N VAL A 127 8.15 9.10 -18.65
CA VAL A 127 7.34 7.91 -18.96
C VAL A 127 6.93 7.87 -20.43
N GLY A 128 6.60 9.02 -21.00
CA GLY A 128 6.18 9.10 -22.40
C GLY A 128 7.32 9.08 -23.40
N ARG A 129 8.57 9.08 -22.95
CA ARG A 129 9.70 9.09 -23.85
C ARG A 129 9.93 7.72 -24.43
N LYS A 130 9.77 7.65 -25.72
CA LYS A 130 10.29 6.51 -26.45
C LYS A 130 11.80 6.67 -26.48
N GLY A 131 12.51 5.64 -26.19
CA GLY A 131 13.93 5.65 -26.44
C GLY A 131 14.18 6.06 -27.88
N PRO A 132 15.31 6.57 -28.17
CA PRO A 132 15.60 7.00 -29.53
C PRO A 132 15.35 5.88 -30.52
#